data_d3421684cff5dc3b86f1fbfba0e4ec2d
#
_entry.id   d3421684cff5dc3b86f1fbfba0e4ec2d
#
_cell.length_a   1.000
_cell.length_b   1.000
_cell.length_c   1.000
_cell.angle_alpha   90.00
_cell.angle_beta   90.00
_cell.angle_gamma   90.00
#
_symmetry.space_group_name_H-M   'P 1'
#
loop_
_entity.id
_entity.type
_entity.pdbx_description
1 polymer ?
#
loop_
_entity_poly.entity_id
_entity_poly.type
_entity_poly.pdbx_seq_one_letter_code
_entity_poly.pdbx_strand_id
1 'polypeptide(L)'
;MSVFYDRQQELEKYEFMMGEARGRLAVTLDVLTDALILVGQHGVYCTSTRNPKVPALDLQAVVRDITGAKELVASVMEKLRLEKEAAE
;
A
#
# COMPACT_ATOMS: atom_id res chain seq x y z
N MET A 1 -16.02 -37.08 6.55
CA MET A 1 -16.24 -35.93 5.69
C MET A 1 -15.70 -36.17 4.31
N SER A 2 -16.34 -35.59 3.33
CA SER A 2 -15.85 -35.74 1.98
C SER A 2 -14.67 -34.82 1.71
N VAL A 3 -13.81 -35.21 0.77
CA VAL A 3 -12.69 -34.40 0.33
C VAL A 3 -13.20 -33.06 -0.23
N PHE A 4 -14.36 -33.08 -0.86
CA PHE A 4 -14.97 -31.88 -1.40
C PHE A 4 -15.27 -30.83 -0.32
N TYR A 5 -15.79 -31.28 0.82
CA TYR A 5 -16.09 -30.39 1.94
C TYR A 5 -14.82 -29.75 2.49
N ASP A 6 -13.75 -30.53 2.62
CA ASP A 6 -12.48 -30.04 3.13
C ASP A 6 -11.88 -28.99 2.20
N ARG A 7 -11.98 -29.18 0.88
CA ARG A 7 -11.50 -28.23 -0.09
C ARG A 7 -12.29 -26.92 -0.04
N GLN A 8 -13.60 -27.03 0.20
CA GLN A 8 -14.45 -25.85 0.33
C GLN A 8 -14.06 -25.02 1.54
N GLN A 9 -13.79 -25.68 2.67
CA GLN A 9 -13.35 -24.99 3.88
C GLN A 9 -12.00 -24.30 3.68
N GLU A 10 -11.08 -24.98 3.01
CA GLU A 10 -9.77 -24.40 2.74
C GLU A 10 -9.87 -23.17 1.85
N LEU A 11 -10.74 -23.21 0.86
CA LEU A 11 -10.95 -22.07 -0.03
C LEU A 11 -11.54 -20.88 0.73
N GLU A 12 -12.54 -21.12 1.56
CA GLU A 12 -13.16 -20.06 2.36
C GLU A 12 -12.15 -19.43 3.31
N LYS A 13 -11.31 -20.23 3.93
CA LYS A 13 -10.27 -19.75 4.82
C LYS A 13 -9.25 -18.90 4.05
N TYR A 14 -8.86 -19.34 2.88
CA TYR A 14 -7.95 -18.58 2.02
C TYR A 14 -8.55 -17.25 1.63
N GLU A 15 -9.81 -17.23 1.19
CA GLU A 15 -10.50 -16.00 0.81
C GLU A 15 -10.56 -15.01 1.97
N PHE A 16 -10.85 -15.50 3.17
CA PHE A 16 -10.90 -14.65 4.36
C PHE A 16 -9.54 -14.03 4.65
N MET A 17 -8.49 -14.86 4.65
CA MET A 17 -7.15 -14.39 4.99
C MET A 17 -6.62 -13.41 3.95
N MET A 18 -6.86 -13.67 2.66
CA MET A 18 -6.41 -12.77 1.61
C MET A 18 -7.20 -11.48 1.59
N GLY A 19 -8.48 -11.54 1.93
CA GLY A 19 -9.30 -10.35 2.08
C GLY A 19 -8.82 -9.47 3.22
N GLU A 20 -8.45 -10.07 4.36
CA GLU A 20 -7.86 -9.36 5.48
C GLU A 20 -6.56 -8.65 5.06
N ALA A 21 -5.69 -9.37 4.37
CA ALA A 21 -4.42 -8.80 3.93
C ALA A 21 -4.63 -7.65 2.97
N ARG A 22 -5.53 -7.80 2.00
CA ARG A 22 -5.83 -6.74 1.05
C ARG A 22 -6.43 -5.51 1.74
N GLY A 23 -7.29 -5.73 2.74
CA GLY A 23 -7.86 -4.63 3.51
C GLY A 23 -6.80 -3.83 4.24
N ARG A 24 -5.84 -4.50 4.85
CA ARG A 24 -4.74 -3.83 5.54
C ARG A 24 -3.82 -3.10 4.57
N LEU A 25 -3.60 -3.66 3.40
CA LEU A 25 -2.82 -2.99 2.37
C LEU A 25 -3.53 -1.76 1.83
N ALA A 26 -4.85 -1.81 1.72
CA ALA A 26 -5.63 -0.64 1.32
C ALA A 26 -5.49 0.50 2.33
N VAL A 27 -5.53 0.18 3.63
CA VAL A 27 -5.28 1.18 4.68
C VAL A 27 -3.85 1.71 4.56
N THR A 28 -2.90 0.84 4.27
CA THR A 28 -1.50 1.26 4.09
C THR A 28 -1.38 2.25 2.93
N LEU A 29 -2.09 2.02 1.81
CA LEU A 29 -2.10 2.97 0.69
C LEU A 29 -2.64 4.33 1.12
N ASP A 30 -3.71 4.35 1.91
CA ASP A 30 -4.28 5.60 2.39
C ASP A 30 -3.28 6.35 3.28
N VAL A 31 -2.60 5.63 4.17
CA VAL A 31 -1.60 6.23 5.05
C VAL A 31 -0.40 6.75 4.25
N LEU A 32 0.04 6.01 3.24
CA LEU A 32 1.12 6.47 2.36
C LEU A 32 0.71 7.72 1.58
N THR A 33 -0.55 7.79 1.14
CA THR A 33 -1.07 8.96 0.46
C THR A 33 -1.08 10.17 1.39
N ASP A 34 -1.52 9.99 2.65
CA ASP A 34 -1.49 11.04 3.64
C ASP A 34 -0.06 11.51 3.91
N ALA A 35 0.88 10.57 4.01
CA ALA A 35 2.29 10.90 4.19
C ALA A 35 2.83 11.71 3.02
N LEU A 36 2.44 11.35 1.80
CA LEU A 36 2.86 12.06 0.60
C LEU A 36 2.34 13.49 0.60
N ILE A 37 1.09 13.70 1.01
CA ILE A 37 0.49 15.03 1.12
C ILE A 37 1.26 15.86 2.16
N LEU A 38 1.54 15.29 3.33
CA LEU A 38 2.28 15.98 4.38
C LEU A 38 3.69 16.35 3.92
N VAL A 39 4.38 15.42 3.27
CA VAL A 39 5.71 15.69 2.73
C VAL A 39 5.65 16.81 1.69
N GLY A 40 4.64 16.80 0.83
CA GLY A 40 4.47 17.86 -0.17
C GLY A 40 4.27 19.23 0.47
N GLN A 41 3.45 19.31 1.51
CA GLN A 41 3.16 20.57 2.19
C GLN A 41 4.37 21.08 2.98
N HIS A 42 4.98 20.20 3.79
CA HIS A 42 6.09 20.61 4.65
C HIS A 42 7.42 20.61 3.93
N GLY A 43 7.57 19.78 2.91
CA GLY A 43 8.79 19.73 2.11
C GLY A 43 9.07 21.04 1.40
N VAL A 44 8.02 21.69 0.88
CA VAL A 44 8.17 23.00 0.27
C VAL A 44 8.72 24.01 1.27
N TYR A 45 8.18 24.00 2.50
CA TYR A 45 8.68 24.85 3.57
C TYR A 45 10.15 24.55 3.88
N CYS A 46 10.49 23.26 4.03
CA CYS A 46 11.86 22.84 4.36
C CYS A 46 12.86 23.23 3.27
N THR A 47 12.45 23.20 2.00
CA THR A 47 13.36 23.56 0.91
C THR A 47 13.49 25.06 0.72
N SER A 48 12.53 25.85 1.21
CA SER A 48 12.54 27.30 1.04
C SER A 48 13.07 28.06 2.25
N THR A 49 13.18 27.42 3.41
CA THR A 49 13.67 28.08 4.62
C THR A 49 15.18 28.29 4.56
N ARG A 50 15.65 29.40 5.12
CA ARG A 50 17.06 29.70 5.27
C ARG A 50 17.60 29.37 6.65
N ASN A 51 16.79 28.74 7.49
CA ASN A 51 17.21 28.37 8.83
C ASN A 51 18.24 27.23 8.78
N PRO A 52 19.49 27.46 9.23
CA PRO A 52 20.52 26.42 9.12
C PRO A 52 20.27 25.22 10.04
N LYS A 53 19.32 25.32 10.97
CA LYS A 53 18.94 24.18 11.83
C LYS A 53 17.94 23.24 11.14
N VAL A 54 17.36 23.66 10.03
CA VAL A 54 16.44 22.82 9.26
C VAL A 54 17.27 22.07 8.23
N PRO A 55 17.31 20.72 8.28
CA PRO A 55 18.10 19.96 7.34
C PRO A 55 17.56 20.09 5.93
N ALA A 56 18.46 20.07 4.96
CA ALA A 56 18.08 20.07 3.55
C ALA A 56 17.31 18.79 3.24
N LEU A 57 16.17 18.94 2.56
CA LEU A 57 15.34 17.80 2.17
C LEU A 57 15.38 17.64 0.65
N ASP A 58 15.77 16.44 0.20
CA ASP A 58 15.62 16.09 -1.20
C ASP A 58 14.17 15.68 -1.44
N LEU A 59 13.34 16.67 -1.70
CA LEU A 59 11.89 16.47 -1.83
C LEU A 59 11.55 15.55 -2.99
N GLN A 60 12.25 15.68 -4.10
CA GLN A 60 12.00 14.84 -5.28
C GLN A 60 12.27 13.37 -4.98
N ALA A 61 13.38 13.08 -4.29
CA ALA A 61 13.72 11.71 -3.94
C ALA A 61 12.68 11.10 -2.99
N VAL A 62 12.25 11.87 -1.99
CA VAL A 62 11.26 11.39 -1.01
C VAL A 62 9.93 11.13 -1.70
N VAL A 63 9.46 12.05 -2.55
CA VAL A 63 8.20 11.88 -3.28
C VAL A 63 8.28 10.66 -4.20
N ARG A 64 9.39 10.50 -4.91
CA ARG A 64 9.60 9.35 -5.79
C ARG A 64 9.54 8.04 -5.02
N ASP A 65 10.19 7.98 -3.85
CA ASP A 65 10.25 6.75 -3.07
C ASP A 65 8.89 6.39 -2.45
N ILE A 66 8.14 7.38 -1.98
CA ILE A 66 6.79 7.13 -1.46
C ILE A 66 5.87 6.67 -2.60
N THR A 67 5.96 7.31 -3.76
CA THR A 67 5.17 6.92 -4.94
C THR A 67 5.50 5.48 -5.34
N GLY A 68 6.79 5.13 -5.35
CA GLY A 68 7.21 3.77 -5.65
C GLY A 68 6.70 2.76 -4.64
N ALA A 69 6.69 3.13 -3.36
CA ALA A 69 6.12 2.27 -2.31
C ALA A 69 4.62 2.04 -2.53
N LYS A 70 3.87 3.09 -2.89
CA LYS A 70 2.45 2.96 -3.21
C LYS A 70 2.21 2.01 -4.38
N GLU A 71 3.03 2.11 -5.42
CA GLU A 71 2.92 1.24 -6.58
C GLU A 71 3.19 -0.21 -6.20
N LEU A 72 4.18 -0.46 -5.34
CA LEU A 72 4.48 -1.81 -4.88
C LEU A 72 3.33 -2.39 -4.04
N VAL A 73 2.75 -1.60 -3.16
CA VAL A 73 1.60 -2.04 -2.34
C VAL A 73 0.42 -2.37 -3.25
N ALA A 74 0.13 -1.53 -4.23
CA ALA A 74 -0.96 -1.76 -5.18
C ALA A 74 -0.72 -3.04 -5.98
N SER A 75 0.52 -3.29 -6.38
CA SER A 75 0.90 -4.50 -7.10
C SER A 75 0.67 -5.75 -6.26
N VAL A 76 1.02 -5.70 -4.97
CA VAL A 76 0.79 -6.83 -4.06
C VAL A 76 -0.70 -7.09 -3.90
N MET A 77 -1.51 -6.02 -3.74
CA MET A 77 -2.96 -6.17 -3.62
C MET A 77 -3.54 -6.87 -4.85
N GLU A 78 -3.05 -6.53 -6.03
CA GLU A 78 -3.51 -7.16 -7.27
C GLU A 78 -3.16 -8.65 -7.29
N LYS A 79 -1.98 -9.01 -6.79
CA LYS A 79 -1.55 -10.41 -6.72
C LYS A 79 -2.35 -11.23 -5.72
N LEU A 80 -3.02 -10.59 -4.77
CA LEU A 80 -3.83 -11.27 -3.78
C LEU A 80 -5.28 -11.48 -4.23
N ARG A 81 -5.64 -10.99 -5.42
CA ARG A 81 -6.98 -11.23 -5.96
C ARG A 81 -7.11 -12.68 -6.38
N LEU A 82 -8.32 -13.21 -6.20
CA LEU A 82 -8.58 -14.60 -6.57
C LEU A 82 -8.72 -14.73 -8.08
N GLU A 83 -8.19 -15.84 -8.61
CA GLU A 83 -8.25 -16.10 -10.04
C GLU A 83 -9.66 -16.19 -10.60
N LYS A 84 -10.63 -16.59 -9.77
CA LYS A 84 -12.01 -16.66 -10.25
C LYS A 84 -12.52 -15.30 -10.72
N GLU A 85 -12.00 -14.22 -10.17
CA GLU A 85 -12.36 -12.87 -10.62
C GLU A 85 -11.78 -12.61 -12.00
N ALA A 86 -10.60 -13.12 -12.28
CA ALA A 86 -9.97 -12.97 -13.58
C ALA A 86 -10.60 -13.86 -14.64
N ALA A 87 -11.16 -15.00 -14.24
CA ALA A 87 -11.77 -15.94 -15.17
C ALA A 87 -13.14 -15.49 -15.66
N GLU A 88 -13.77 -14.60 -14.96
CA GLU A 88 -15.04 -14.02 -15.35
C GLU A 88 -14.85 -12.85 -16.32
#